data_31918882ff60cf86aacd55edfecbd7be
#
_entry.id   31918882ff60cf86aacd55edfecbd7be
#
_cell.length_a   1.000
_cell.length_b   1.000
_cell.length_c   1.000
_cell.angle_alpha   90.00
_cell.angle_beta   90.00
_cell.angle_gamma   90.00
#
_symmetry.space_group_name_H-M   'P 1'
#
loop_
_entity.id
_entity.type
_entity.pdbx_description
1 polymer ?
#
loop_
_entity_poly.entity_id
_entity_poly.type
_entity_poly.pdbx_seq_one_letter_code
_entity_poly.pdbx_strand_id
1 'polypeptide(L)'
;MVTSIEARSGELTPAEVAQTLAQGFANVALDGGRALVIIPDGTRTAPIPLLFALLGATLGARVAALDYLIALGTHPPMAEEAIDALVGVSAAERARRYPGVRIFNHQWDHPDQLARIGVISRDEATALSDGLLTEEIPVTLNRLLLDYDHIIICGPVFPHEVAGFSGGAKYLFPGVAGPDIINFTHWLGALVTSMATIGVKDTPVRRVIHRAAAFVPRPITCVALVMHGSDFQGLYIGSYEEAFAAAADQSARLNIIYKPHPFRSVLSAPAERYDDLWTAAKAMYKTEPVVADGGEVIIYAPHISEVSYTHGALIDEVGYHVRDYFLGQWPRFAQVPGMILAHSTHVRGAGTYDVASGVERPRIQVTLATSIPAERCARINLGYRDYRTLDPRNWADREGDGLLLVEHAGETLYRLRETT
;
A
#
# COMPACT_ATOMS: atom_id res chain seq x y z
N MET A 1 0.18 -21.62 13.59
CA MET A 1 1.24 -22.28 12.76
C MET A 1 1.01 -21.88 11.32
N VAL A 2 2.08 -21.43 10.62
CA VAL A 2 2.02 -20.99 9.22
C VAL A 2 2.35 -22.16 8.30
N THR A 3 1.48 -22.42 7.30
CA THR A 3 1.81 -23.25 6.14
C THR A 3 2.44 -22.36 5.09
N SER A 4 3.63 -22.72 4.61
CA SER A 4 4.36 -21.84 3.69
C SER A 4 5.19 -22.59 2.66
N ILE A 5 5.48 -21.90 1.55
CA ILE A 5 6.45 -22.30 0.55
C ILE A 5 7.18 -21.06 0.02
N GLU A 6 8.50 -21.20 -0.17
CA GLU A 6 9.33 -20.22 -0.89
C GLU A 6 9.86 -20.86 -2.18
N ALA A 7 9.94 -20.10 -3.27
CA ALA A 7 10.54 -20.58 -4.51
C ALA A 7 12.04 -20.88 -4.30
N ARG A 8 12.47 -22.06 -4.71
CA ARG A 8 13.87 -22.46 -4.62
C ARG A 8 14.72 -21.94 -5.78
N SER A 9 14.08 -21.75 -6.93
CA SER A 9 14.66 -21.18 -8.14
C SER A 9 13.52 -20.71 -9.05
N GLY A 10 13.69 -19.60 -9.75
CA GLY A 10 12.63 -19.03 -10.58
C GLY A 10 11.44 -18.58 -9.74
N GLU A 11 10.23 -18.99 -10.09
CA GLU A 11 8.98 -18.67 -9.41
C GLU A 11 8.22 -19.92 -8.94
N LEU A 12 7.25 -19.77 -8.06
CA LEU A 12 6.35 -20.85 -7.63
C LEU A 12 5.48 -21.32 -8.79
N THR A 13 5.45 -22.63 -9.00
CA THR A 13 4.57 -23.24 -10.00
C THR A 13 3.10 -23.27 -9.54
N PRO A 14 2.12 -23.28 -10.45
CA PRO A 14 0.71 -23.41 -10.06
C PRO A 14 0.42 -24.69 -9.22
N ALA A 15 1.15 -25.78 -9.45
CA ALA A 15 0.99 -27.01 -8.70
C ALA A 15 1.46 -26.87 -7.25
N GLU A 16 2.60 -26.22 -7.01
CA GLU A 16 3.12 -25.94 -5.66
C GLU A 16 2.17 -25.02 -4.90
N VAL A 17 1.65 -23.97 -5.57
CA VAL A 17 0.66 -23.05 -4.99
C VAL A 17 -0.62 -23.80 -4.61
N ALA A 18 -1.15 -24.63 -5.52
CA ALA A 18 -2.35 -25.43 -5.25
C ALA A 18 -2.18 -26.40 -4.06
N GLN A 19 -1.04 -27.08 -3.99
CA GLN A 19 -0.72 -27.98 -2.90
C GLN A 19 -0.63 -27.24 -1.57
N THR A 20 0.02 -26.08 -1.56
CA THR A 20 0.19 -25.25 -0.34
C THR A 20 -1.17 -24.69 0.14
N LEU A 21 -2.03 -24.24 -0.79
CA LEU A 21 -3.40 -23.82 -0.46
C LEU A 21 -4.19 -24.98 0.17
N ALA A 22 -4.16 -26.17 -0.45
CA ALA A 22 -4.87 -27.34 0.08
C ALA A 22 -4.40 -27.70 1.50
N GLN A 23 -3.09 -27.65 1.76
CA GLN A 23 -2.51 -27.91 3.09
C GLN A 23 -2.88 -26.80 4.09
N GLY A 24 -2.78 -25.53 3.70
CA GLY A 24 -3.06 -24.38 4.57
C GLY A 24 -4.53 -24.31 5.00
N PHE A 25 -5.44 -24.73 4.12
CA PHE A 25 -6.88 -24.77 4.42
C PHE A 25 -7.40 -26.11 4.96
N ALA A 26 -6.56 -27.15 5.04
CA ALA A 26 -7.01 -28.49 5.46
C ALA A 26 -7.73 -28.51 6.81
N ASN A 27 -7.23 -27.72 7.77
CA ASN A 27 -7.76 -27.68 9.15
C ASN A 27 -8.52 -26.38 9.46
N VAL A 28 -8.83 -25.56 8.45
CA VAL A 28 -9.62 -24.33 8.65
C VAL A 28 -11.10 -24.71 8.60
N ALA A 29 -11.84 -24.34 9.63
CA ALA A 29 -13.28 -24.63 9.75
C ALA A 29 -14.09 -23.72 8.82
N LEU A 30 -14.31 -24.17 7.60
CA LEU A 30 -15.01 -23.42 6.53
C LEU A 30 -16.26 -24.17 6.01
N ASP A 31 -16.38 -25.46 6.31
CA ASP A 31 -17.33 -26.35 5.65
C ASP A 31 -18.78 -25.91 5.89
N GLY A 32 -19.50 -25.71 4.79
CA GLY A 32 -20.92 -25.27 4.81
C GLY A 32 -21.12 -23.77 5.14
N GLY A 33 -20.07 -23.05 5.54
CA GLY A 33 -20.13 -21.63 5.82
C GLY A 33 -19.98 -20.75 4.57
N ARG A 34 -20.16 -19.45 4.74
CA ARG A 34 -19.91 -18.44 3.68
C ARG A 34 -18.53 -17.83 3.89
N ALA A 35 -17.67 -17.83 2.87
CA ALA A 35 -16.35 -17.25 2.91
C ALA A 35 -16.26 -16.00 2.02
N LEU A 36 -15.66 -14.94 2.56
CA LEU A 36 -15.35 -13.71 1.82
C LEU A 36 -13.84 -13.57 1.66
N VAL A 37 -13.36 -13.52 0.42
CA VAL A 37 -11.96 -13.30 0.10
C VAL A 37 -11.72 -11.82 -0.17
N ILE A 38 -10.83 -11.20 0.59
CA ILE A 38 -10.41 -9.82 0.39
C ILE A 38 -9.16 -9.81 -0.47
N ILE A 39 -9.23 -9.19 -1.64
CA ILE A 39 -8.15 -9.12 -2.64
C ILE A 39 -7.74 -7.67 -2.92
N PRO A 40 -6.50 -7.43 -3.41
CA PRO A 40 -6.08 -6.11 -3.87
C PRO A 40 -6.79 -5.68 -5.17
N ASP A 41 -6.67 -4.40 -5.49
CA ASP A 41 -6.96 -3.84 -6.81
C ASP A 41 -5.81 -4.06 -7.82
N GLY A 42 -5.98 -3.58 -9.06
CA GLY A 42 -5.01 -3.68 -10.14
C GLY A 42 -3.70 -2.89 -9.94
N THR A 43 -3.60 -2.06 -8.90
CA THR A 43 -2.37 -1.29 -8.61
C THR A 43 -1.28 -2.13 -7.93
N ARG A 44 -1.57 -3.39 -7.60
CA ARG A 44 -0.63 -4.31 -6.93
C ARG A 44 -0.22 -5.45 -7.86
N THR A 45 1.09 -5.75 -7.89
CA THR A 45 1.57 -6.95 -8.58
C THR A 45 1.21 -8.18 -7.75
N ALA A 46 0.29 -8.99 -8.26
CA ALA A 46 -0.11 -10.26 -7.63
C ALA A 46 -0.73 -11.19 -8.68
N PRO A 47 -0.55 -12.51 -8.58
CA PRO A 47 -1.12 -13.48 -9.51
C PRO A 47 -2.60 -13.77 -9.18
N ILE A 48 -3.43 -12.70 -9.12
CA ILE A 48 -4.85 -12.82 -8.73
C ILE A 48 -5.62 -13.78 -9.64
N PRO A 49 -5.43 -13.83 -10.98
CA PRO A 49 -6.08 -14.82 -11.82
C PRO A 49 -5.82 -16.26 -11.38
N LEU A 50 -4.57 -16.60 -11.07
CA LEU A 50 -4.18 -17.91 -10.57
C LEU A 50 -4.84 -18.22 -9.23
N LEU A 51 -4.77 -17.26 -8.30
CA LEU A 51 -5.32 -17.45 -6.94
C LEU A 51 -6.84 -17.51 -6.95
N PHE A 52 -7.52 -16.73 -7.80
CA PHE A 52 -8.97 -16.83 -7.99
C PHE A 52 -9.38 -18.25 -8.41
N ALA A 53 -8.70 -18.80 -9.41
CA ALA A 53 -8.96 -20.15 -9.89
C ALA A 53 -8.65 -21.22 -8.82
N LEU A 54 -7.50 -21.12 -8.14
CA LEU A 54 -7.07 -22.12 -7.16
C LEU A 54 -7.86 -22.07 -5.87
N LEU A 55 -8.24 -20.88 -5.38
CA LEU A 55 -9.15 -20.74 -4.22
C LEU A 55 -10.52 -21.29 -4.56
N GLY A 56 -11.04 -21.03 -5.77
CA GLY A 56 -12.27 -21.64 -6.24
C GLY A 56 -12.22 -23.17 -6.26
N ALA A 57 -11.12 -23.74 -6.75
CA ALA A 57 -10.91 -25.20 -6.77
C ALA A 57 -10.73 -25.80 -5.36
N THR A 58 -10.05 -25.09 -4.46
CA THR A 58 -9.75 -25.58 -3.10
C THR A 58 -10.96 -25.47 -2.16
N LEU A 59 -11.72 -24.38 -2.25
CA LEU A 59 -12.76 -24.01 -1.28
C LEU A 59 -14.17 -24.13 -1.82
N GLY A 60 -14.37 -23.99 -3.14
CA GLY A 60 -15.71 -23.88 -3.72
C GLY A 60 -16.68 -25.03 -3.41
N ALA A 61 -16.17 -26.26 -3.28
CA ALA A 61 -16.99 -27.40 -2.87
C ALA A 61 -17.19 -27.54 -1.34
N ARG A 62 -16.42 -26.76 -0.55
CA ARG A 62 -16.45 -26.82 0.91
C ARG A 62 -17.40 -25.79 1.52
N VAL A 63 -17.58 -24.65 0.87
CA VAL A 63 -18.31 -23.50 1.41
C VAL A 63 -19.66 -23.34 0.71
N ALA A 64 -20.64 -22.77 1.43
CA ALA A 64 -21.94 -22.44 0.85
C ALA A 64 -21.87 -21.24 -0.12
N ALA A 65 -20.91 -20.34 0.08
CA ALA A 65 -20.61 -19.23 -0.82
C ALA A 65 -19.13 -18.85 -0.72
N LEU A 66 -18.51 -18.54 -1.85
CA LEU A 66 -17.17 -17.99 -1.95
C LEU A 66 -17.23 -16.70 -2.75
N ASP A 67 -17.27 -15.57 -2.07
CA ASP A 67 -17.36 -14.26 -2.69
C ASP A 67 -16.08 -13.46 -2.49
N TYR A 68 -15.91 -12.36 -3.23
CA TYR A 68 -14.71 -11.53 -3.21
C TYR A 68 -15.05 -10.08 -2.92
N LEU A 69 -14.19 -9.38 -2.16
CA LEU A 69 -14.25 -7.95 -1.93
C LEU A 69 -12.90 -7.32 -2.28
N ILE A 70 -12.91 -6.34 -3.19
CA ILE A 70 -11.72 -5.61 -3.60
C ILE A 70 -11.42 -4.53 -2.55
N ALA A 71 -10.23 -4.61 -1.95
CA ALA A 71 -9.74 -3.68 -0.94
C ALA A 71 -9.19 -2.40 -1.60
N LEU A 72 -10.07 -1.49 -1.94
CA LEU A 72 -9.75 -0.26 -2.66
C LEU A 72 -9.13 0.83 -1.77
N GLY A 73 -9.33 0.75 -0.43
CA GLY A 73 -9.01 1.89 0.42
C GLY A 73 -9.77 3.11 -0.04
N THR A 74 -9.07 4.14 -0.53
CA THR A 74 -9.67 5.37 -1.08
C THR A 74 -9.67 5.43 -2.61
N HIS A 75 -9.26 4.36 -3.29
CA HIS A 75 -9.30 4.29 -4.76
C HIS A 75 -10.75 4.19 -5.27
N PRO A 76 -11.03 4.70 -6.47
CA PRO A 76 -12.37 4.60 -7.05
C PRO A 76 -12.78 3.14 -7.32
N PRO A 77 -14.10 2.84 -7.33
CA PRO A 77 -14.59 1.53 -7.69
C PRO A 77 -14.12 1.10 -9.09
N MET A 78 -13.73 -0.16 -9.21
CA MET A 78 -13.32 -0.76 -10.49
C MET A 78 -14.54 -1.04 -11.36
N ALA A 79 -14.45 -0.71 -12.64
CA ALA A 79 -15.43 -1.11 -13.65
C ALA A 79 -15.36 -2.64 -13.90
N GLU A 80 -16.42 -3.22 -14.49
CA GLU A 80 -16.52 -4.66 -14.72
C GLU A 80 -15.36 -5.20 -15.59
N GLU A 81 -14.95 -4.44 -16.62
CA GLU A 81 -13.84 -4.82 -17.48
C GLU A 81 -12.51 -4.86 -16.72
N ALA A 82 -12.32 -3.96 -15.77
CA ALA A 82 -11.13 -3.95 -14.92
C ALA A 82 -11.16 -5.10 -13.90
N ILE A 83 -12.34 -5.46 -13.39
CA ILE A 83 -12.54 -6.64 -12.54
C ILE A 83 -12.26 -7.92 -13.33
N ASP A 84 -12.76 -8.02 -14.56
CA ASP A 84 -12.49 -9.17 -15.47
C ASP A 84 -10.98 -9.35 -15.70
N ALA A 85 -10.28 -8.27 -15.97
CA ALA A 85 -8.82 -8.28 -16.12
C ALA A 85 -8.12 -8.68 -14.79
N LEU A 86 -8.59 -8.18 -13.65
CA LEU A 86 -8.03 -8.48 -12.32
C LEU A 86 -8.12 -9.97 -11.99
N VAL A 87 -9.26 -10.61 -12.24
CA VAL A 87 -9.48 -12.04 -11.94
C VAL A 87 -9.14 -12.97 -13.10
N GLY A 88 -8.86 -12.41 -14.30
CA GLY A 88 -8.48 -13.18 -15.48
C GLY A 88 -9.63 -13.97 -16.12
N VAL A 89 -10.87 -13.61 -15.81
CA VAL A 89 -12.07 -14.31 -16.29
C VAL A 89 -13.17 -13.30 -16.56
N SER A 90 -13.72 -13.28 -17.79
CA SER A 90 -14.84 -12.39 -18.12
C SER A 90 -16.09 -12.67 -17.28
N ALA A 91 -16.96 -11.67 -17.11
CA ALA A 91 -18.22 -11.80 -16.38
C ALA A 91 -19.07 -12.97 -16.90
N ALA A 92 -19.16 -13.12 -18.22
CA ALA A 92 -19.89 -14.22 -18.87
C ALA A 92 -19.28 -15.60 -18.56
N GLU A 93 -17.96 -15.71 -18.61
CA GLU A 93 -17.25 -16.95 -18.27
C GLU A 93 -17.29 -17.22 -16.76
N ARG A 94 -17.21 -16.19 -15.92
CA ARG A 94 -17.34 -16.26 -14.45
C ARG A 94 -18.71 -16.84 -14.08
N ALA A 95 -19.79 -16.31 -14.67
CA ALA A 95 -21.14 -16.83 -14.44
C ALA A 95 -21.31 -18.32 -14.81
N ARG A 96 -20.59 -18.79 -15.82
CA ARG A 96 -20.62 -20.17 -16.28
C ARG A 96 -19.75 -21.12 -15.45
N ARG A 97 -18.50 -20.70 -15.12
CA ARG A 97 -17.49 -21.55 -14.45
C ARG A 97 -17.55 -21.49 -12.93
N TYR A 98 -18.00 -20.35 -12.41
CA TYR A 98 -18.07 -20.06 -10.97
C TYR A 98 -19.47 -19.54 -10.61
N PRO A 99 -20.53 -20.36 -10.83
CA PRO A 99 -21.91 -19.92 -10.60
C PRO A 99 -22.11 -19.50 -9.15
N GLY A 100 -22.68 -18.32 -8.95
CA GLY A 100 -22.95 -17.75 -7.62
C GLY A 100 -21.80 -16.96 -6.98
N VAL A 101 -20.59 -16.98 -7.56
CA VAL A 101 -19.48 -16.14 -7.07
C VAL A 101 -19.75 -14.68 -7.41
N ARG A 102 -19.67 -13.81 -6.40
CA ARG A 102 -19.84 -12.36 -6.54
C ARG A 102 -18.53 -11.66 -6.21
N ILE A 103 -18.26 -10.54 -6.89
CA ILE A 103 -17.11 -9.68 -6.64
C ILE A 103 -17.64 -8.29 -6.33
N PHE A 104 -17.23 -7.72 -5.22
CA PHE A 104 -17.69 -6.43 -4.73
C PHE A 104 -16.56 -5.42 -4.70
N ASN A 105 -16.87 -4.16 -4.98
CA ASN A 105 -16.00 -3.03 -4.71
C ASN A 105 -16.23 -2.51 -3.29
N HIS A 106 -15.16 -2.18 -2.59
CA HIS A 106 -15.26 -1.40 -1.36
C HIS A 106 -15.51 0.09 -1.69
N GLN A 107 -16.38 0.74 -0.93
CA GLN A 107 -16.67 2.18 -1.03
C GLN A 107 -16.53 2.81 0.36
N TRP A 108 -15.38 3.41 0.61
CA TRP A 108 -14.95 3.91 1.91
C TRP A 108 -15.75 5.13 2.41
N ASP A 109 -16.32 5.90 1.49
CA ASP A 109 -17.07 7.15 1.68
C ASP A 109 -18.59 6.98 1.64
N HIS A 110 -19.09 5.73 1.62
CA HIS A 110 -20.50 5.38 1.67
C HIS A 110 -20.89 4.87 3.07
N PRO A 111 -21.45 5.72 3.96
CA PRO A 111 -21.74 5.34 5.35
C PRO A 111 -22.69 4.15 5.51
N ASP A 112 -23.61 3.98 4.57
CA ASP A 112 -24.56 2.85 4.54
C ASP A 112 -23.88 1.50 4.26
N GLN A 113 -22.70 1.51 3.65
CA GLN A 113 -21.88 0.32 3.41
C GLN A 113 -20.90 0.03 4.55
N LEU A 114 -20.84 0.88 5.56
CA LEU A 114 -19.93 0.73 6.68
C LEU A 114 -20.68 0.25 7.94
N ALA A 115 -19.97 -0.48 8.77
CA ALA A 115 -20.42 -0.91 10.10
C ALA A 115 -19.34 -0.55 11.13
N ARG A 116 -19.75 0.08 12.23
CA ARG A 116 -18.88 0.28 13.40
C ARG A 116 -18.81 -1.00 14.20
N ILE A 117 -17.62 -1.55 14.36
CA ILE A 117 -17.39 -2.83 15.08
C ILE A 117 -16.67 -2.64 16.42
N GLY A 118 -16.17 -1.44 16.71
CA GLY A 118 -15.50 -1.13 17.95
C GLY A 118 -15.00 0.29 18.02
N VAL A 119 -14.23 0.56 19.07
CA VAL A 119 -13.51 1.83 19.28
C VAL A 119 -12.18 1.49 19.91
N ILE A 120 -11.09 2.03 19.36
CA ILE A 120 -9.81 2.11 20.07
C ILE A 120 -9.89 3.34 20.95
N SER A 121 -9.82 3.16 22.26
CA SER A 121 -9.93 4.26 23.23
C SER A 121 -8.75 5.23 23.10
N ARG A 122 -8.91 6.43 23.65
CA ARG A 122 -7.86 7.44 23.70
C ARG A 122 -6.56 6.90 24.32
N ASP A 123 -6.65 6.19 25.43
CA ASP A 123 -5.49 5.64 26.13
C ASP A 123 -4.80 4.55 25.29
N GLU A 124 -5.58 3.67 24.63
CA GLU A 124 -5.05 2.67 23.70
C GLU A 124 -4.38 3.35 22.48
N ALA A 125 -5.03 4.35 21.87
CA ALA A 125 -4.48 5.08 20.74
C ALA A 125 -3.16 5.77 21.09
N THR A 126 -3.09 6.39 22.27
CA THR A 126 -1.87 7.01 22.80
C THR A 126 -0.76 5.98 22.96
N ALA A 127 -1.05 4.83 23.56
CA ALA A 127 -0.07 3.76 23.76
C ALA A 127 0.41 3.15 22.44
N LEU A 128 -0.51 2.88 21.50
CA LEU A 128 -0.19 2.26 20.19
C LEU A 128 0.59 3.20 19.28
N SER A 129 0.38 4.52 19.42
CA SER A 129 1.04 5.54 18.60
C SER A 129 2.33 6.09 19.22
N ASP A 130 2.80 5.52 20.33
CA ASP A 130 3.95 6.03 21.11
C ASP A 130 3.75 7.50 21.55
N GLY A 131 2.50 7.88 21.85
CA GLY A 131 2.13 9.23 22.29
C GLY A 131 1.94 10.27 21.19
N LEU A 132 2.10 9.89 19.92
CA LEU A 132 1.99 10.81 18.78
C LEU A 132 0.56 11.29 18.52
N LEU A 133 -0.44 10.43 18.78
CA LEU A 133 -1.86 10.75 18.64
C LEU A 133 -2.61 10.32 19.90
N THR A 134 -3.58 11.14 20.30
CA THR A 134 -4.33 10.96 21.57
C THR A 134 -5.85 10.94 21.36
N GLU A 135 -6.30 10.70 20.15
CA GLU A 135 -7.72 10.69 19.79
C GLU A 135 -8.28 9.28 19.89
N GLU A 136 -9.55 9.15 20.26
CA GLU A 136 -10.23 7.86 20.11
C GLU A 136 -10.50 7.57 18.62
N ILE A 137 -10.47 6.30 18.24
CA ILE A 137 -10.61 5.89 16.86
C ILE A 137 -11.85 4.99 16.72
N PRO A 138 -12.93 5.47 16.08
CA PRO A 138 -14.01 4.58 15.65
C PRO A 138 -13.48 3.55 14.66
N VAL A 139 -13.69 2.27 14.95
CA VAL A 139 -13.29 1.18 14.06
C VAL A 139 -14.49 0.80 13.20
N THR A 140 -14.46 1.26 11.96
CA THR A 140 -15.49 0.98 10.95
C THR A 140 -14.90 0.19 9.79
N LEU A 141 -15.67 -0.74 9.24
CA LEU A 141 -15.31 -1.54 8.07
C LEU A 141 -16.52 -1.77 7.16
N ASN A 142 -16.27 -2.29 5.96
CA ASN A 142 -17.34 -2.68 5.05
C ASN A 142 -18.24 -3.71 5.72
N ARG A 143 -19.53 -3.35 5.87
CA ARG A 143 -20.53 -4.18 6.58
C ARG A 143 -20.72 -5.57 5.98
N LEU A 144 -20.36 -5.74 4.69
CA LEU A 144 -20.42 -7.03 4.02
C LEU A 144 -19.67 -8.13 4.77
N LEU A 145 -18.57 -7.79 5.46
CA LEU A 145 -17.80 -8.76 6.24
C LEU A 145 -18.63 -9.44 7.33
N LEU A 146 -19.66 -8.75 7.84
CA LEU A 146 -20.53 -9.30 8.91
C LEU A 146 -21.52 -10.35 8.40
N ASP A 147 -21.75 -10.40 7.09
CA ASP A 147 -22.66 -11.37 6.45
C ASP A 147 -21.97 -12.70 6.11
N TYR A 148 -20.68 -12.85 6.40
CA TYR A 148 -19.89 -14.05 6.15
C TYR A 148 -19.44 -14.70 7.45
N ASP A 149 -19.19 -16.00 7.39
CA ASP A 149 -18.77 -16.79 8.55
C ASP A 149 -17.24 -16.80 8.69
N HIS A 150 -16.51 -16.60 7.59
CA HIS A 150 -15.05 -16.59 7.56
C HIS A 150 -14.51 -15.55 6.57
N ILE A 151 -13.46 -14.85 6.98
CA ILE A 151 -12.77 -13.87 6.15
C ILE A 151 -11.41 -14.44 5.72
N ILE A 152 -11.11 -14.34 4.43
CA ILE A 152 -9.81 -14.73 3.88
C ILE A 152 -9.14 -13.47 3.31
N ILE A 153 -7.99 -13.11 3.84
CA ILE A 153 -7.18 -12.01 3.28
C ILE A 153 -6.21 -12.62 2.28
N CYS A 154 -6.21 -12.17 1.03
CA CYS A 154 -5.32 -12.67 -0.01
C CYS A 154 -4.63 -11.51 -0.73
N GLY A 155 -3.31 -11.36 -0.54
CA GLY A 155 -2.59 -10.31 -1.26
C GLY A 155 -1.12 -10.16 -0.87
N PRO A 156 -0.36 -9.35 -1.67
CA PRO A 156 1.08 -9.25 -1.57
C PRO A 156 1.56 -8.42 -0.38
N VAL A 157 2.74 -8.80 0.11
CA VAL A 157 3.49 -8.12 1.17
C VAL A 157 4.77 -7.53 0.58
N PHE A 158 4.89 -6.20 0.61
CA PHE A 158 6.07 -5.46 0.18
C PHE A 158 6.26 -4.18 1.00
N PRO A 159 7.45 -3.54 1.02
CA PRO A 159 7.70 -2.32 1.79
C PRO A 159 6.66 -1.23 1.50
N HIS A 160 6.18 -0.54 2.55
CA HIS A 160 5.09 0.43 2.45
C HIS A 160 5.34 1.64 3.36
N GLU A 161 5.18 2.85 2.84
CA GLU A 161 5.50 4.13 3.47
C GLU A 161 4.70 4.44 4.74
N VAL A 162 3.45 4.00 4.82
CA VAL A 162 2.57 4.26 5.98
C VAL A 162 2.69 3.16 7.03
N ALA A 163 2.66 1.89 6.63
CA ALA A 163 2.48 0.76 7.54
C ALA A 163 3.72 -0.14 7.67
N GLY A 164 4.86 0.30 7.12
CA GLY A 164 6.11 -0.46 7.06
C GLY A 164 6.13 -1.51 5.95
N PHE A 165 5.17 -2.42 5.95
CA PHE A 165 4.87 -3.33 4.86
C PHE A 165 3.37 -3.31 4.53
N SER A 166 3.01 -3.61 3.28
CA SER A 166 1.64 -3.94 2.88
C SER A 166 1.24 -5.34 3.38
N GLY A 167 0.04 -5.78 3.07
CA GLY A 167 -0.39 -7.14 3.37
C GLY A 167 -0.91 -7.35 4.80
N GLY A 168 -1.33 -8.59 5.07
CA GLY A 168 -1.94 -8.97 6.33
C GLY A 168 -3.19 -8.14 6.63
N ALA A 169 -3.41 -7.81 7.90
CA ALA A 169 -4.56 -7.03 8.36
C ALA A 169 -4.67 -5.64 7.70
N LYS A 170 -3.66 -5.18 6.94
CA LYS A 170 -3.77 -3.94 6.15
C LYS A 170 -4.85 -4.02 5.08
N TYR A 171 -5.20 -5.21 4.61
CA TYR A 171 -6.35 -5.38 3.70
C TYR A 171 -7.68 -5.12 4.38
N LEU A 172 -7.76 -5.29 5.70
CA LEU A 172 -8.92 -4.88 6.51
C LEU A 172 -8.84 -3.37 6.81
N PHE A 173 -7.72 -2.93 7.38
CA PHE A 173 -7.52 -1.57 7.87
C PHE A 173 -6.20 -0.99 7.30
N PRO A 174 -6.27 -0.05 6.33
CA PRO A 174 -7.45 0.67 5.85
C PRO A 174 -8.15 0.08 4.62
N GLY A 175 -7.75 -1.07 4.09
CA GLY A 175 -8.16 -1.59 2.78
C GLY A 175 -9.67 -1.68 2.52
N VAL A 176 -10.46 -2.07 3.54
CA VAL A 176 -11.94 -2.10 3.49
C VAL A 176 -12.56 -1.36 4.69
N ALA A 177 -11.86 -0.33 5.19
CA ALA A 177 -12.26 0.46 6.35
C ALA A 177 -12.97 1.77 5.96
N GLY A 178 -13.59 2.42 6.96
CA GLY A 178 -14.15 3.75 6.82
C GLY A 178 -13.13 4.87 7.07
N PRO A 179 -13.54 6.14 6.88
CA PRO A 179 -12.65 7.29 6.85
C PRO A 179 -11.87 7.55 8.15
N ASP A 180 -12.47 7.28 9.32
CA ASP A 180 -11.82 7.61 10.59
C ASP A 180 -10.48 6.90 10.75
N ILE A 181 -10.47 5.58 10.61
CA ILE A 181 -9.25 4.78 10.75
C ILE A 181 -8.29 4.97 9.57
N ILE A 182 -8.81 5.25 8.36
CA ILE A 182 -7.99 5.63 7.21
C ILE A 182 -7.18 6.89 7.54
N ASN A 183 -7.86 7.96 7.96
CA ASN A 183 -7.22 9.23 8.27
C ASN A 183 -6.23 9.11 9.43
N PHE A 184 -6.63 8.42 10.50
CA PHE A 184 -5.76 8.22 11.66
C PHE A 184 -4.47 7.47 11.29
N THR A 185 -4.59 6.32 10.62
CA THR A 185 -3.43 5.48 10.30
C THR A 185 -2.48 6.16 9.31
N HIS A 186 -3.01 6.91 8.35
CA HIS A 186 -2.18 7.64 7.40
C HIS A 186 -1.45 8.79 8.07
N TRP A 187 -2.16 9.62 8.87
CA TRP A 187 -1.52 10.71 9.58
C TRP A 187 -0.49 10.22 10.60
N LEU A 188 -0.78 9.14 11.32
CA LEU A 188 0.19 8.50 12.20
C LEU A 188 1.46 8.08 11.44
N GLY A 189 1.31 7.50 10.24
CA GLY A 189 2.44 7.14 9.38
C GLY A 189 3.29 8.36 8.98
N ALA A 190 2.65 9.49 8.70
CA ALA A 190 3.34 10.74 8.40
C ALA A 190 4.07 11.31 9.62
N LEU A 191 3.46 11.22 10.82
CA LEU A 191 4.08 11.66 12.07
C LEU A 191 5.33 10.84 12.42
N VAL A 192 5.28 9.52 12.21
CA VAL A 192 6.44 8.62 12.36
C VAL A 192 7.50 8.89 11.30
N THR A 193 7.11 9.31 10.12
CA THR A 193 7.84 9.52 8.86
C THR A 193 8.03 8.26 8.02
N SER A 194 8.00 8.44 6.70
CA SER A 194 8.28 7.35 5.74
C SER A 194 9.68 6.76 5.95
N MET A 195 10.68 7.60 6.22
CA MET A 195 12.06 7.18 6.45
C MET A 195 12.22 6.19 7.61
N ALA A 196 11.46 6.39 8.70
CA ALA A 196 11.48 5.49 9.86
C ALA A 196 10.57 4.27 9.70
N THR A 197 9.52 4.38 8.88
CA THR A 197 8.46 3.38 8.75
C THR A 197 8.75 2.35 7.67
N ILE A 198 9.11 2.80 6.46
CA ILE A 198 9.12 1.94 5.27
C ILE A 198 10.10 0.76 5.39
N GLY A 199 9.61 -0.46 5.19
CA GLY A 199 10.41 -1.68 5.32
C GLY A 199 10.63 -2.14 6.77
N VAL A 200 9.88 -1.60 7.75
CA VAL A 200 9.89 -2.03 9.15
C VAL A 200 8.61 -2.81 9.45
N LYS A 201 8.70 -4.00 10.06
CA LYS A 201 7.53 -4.84 10.36
C LYS A 201 6.67 -4.30 11.49
N ASP A 202 7.30 -3.94 12.61
CA ASP A 202 6.62 -3.40 13.78
C ASP A 202 6.70 -1.87 13.76
N THR A 203 5.59 -1.25 13.49
CA THR A 203 5.42 0.20 13.47
C THR A 203 4.20 0.61 14.29
N PRO A 204 4.14 1.84 14.80
CA PRO A 204 2.93 2.34 15.47
C PRO A 204 1.67 2.14 14.64
N VAL A 205 1.75 2.38 13.33
CA VAL A 205 0.62 2.16 12.40
C VAL A 205 0.23 0.69 12.34
N ARG A 206 1.20 -0.24 12.27
CA ARG A 206 0.93 -1.68 12.24
C ARG A 206 0.25 -2.16 13.53
N ARG A 207 0.65 -1.64 14.69
CA ARG A 207 0.01 -1.93 15.97
C ARG A 207 -1.46 -1.49 16.00
N VAL A 208 -1.77 -0.29 15.49
CA VAL A 208 -3.15 0.20 15.35
C VAL A 208 -3.96 -0.71 14.40
N ILE A 209 -3.40 -1.09 13.25
CA ILE A 209 -4.03 -1.99 12.28
C ILE A 209 -4.36 -3.34 12.93
N HIS A 210 -3.43 -3.95 13.66
CA HIS A 210 -3.67 -5.24 14.34
C HIS A 210 -4.71 -5.10 15.45
N ARG A 211 -4.67 -4.00 16.22
CA ARG A 211 -5.69 -3.73 17.23
C ARG A 211 -7.08 -3.56 16.64
N ALA A 212 -7.20 -2.86 15.51
CA ALA A 212 -8.47 -2.72 14.79
C ALA A 212 -8.95 -4.08 14.25
N ALA A 213 -8.06 -4.90 13.71
CA ALA A 213 -8.41 -6.24 13.22
C ALA A 213 -8.93 -7.17 14.32
N ALA A 214 -8.48 -7.00 15.56
CA ALA A 214 -8.97 -7.76 16.71
C ALA A 214 -10.45 -7.50 17.07
N PHE A 215 -11.06 -6.43 16.55
CA PHE A 215 -12.51 -6.19 16.69
C PHE A 215 -13.36 -6.95 15.67
N VAL A 216 -12.78 -7.51 14.60
CA VAL A 216 -13.53 -8.23 13.58
C VAL A 216 -14.13 -9.50 14.19
N PRO A 217 -15.48 -9.64 14.25
CA PRO A 217 -16.13 -10.74 14.96
C PRO A 217 -16.23 -12.01 14.11
N ARG A 218 -15.23 -12.28 13.28
CA ARG A 218 -15.17 -13.43 12.37
C ARG A 218 -13.76 -14.02 12.37
N PRO A 219 -13.61 -15.33 12.21
CA PRO A 219 -12.31 -15.94 11.97
C PRO A 219 -11.67 -15.36 10.71
N ILE A 220 -10.35 -15.13 10.77
CA ILE A 220 -9.58 -14.57 9.65
C ILE A 220 -8.44 -15.52 9.33
N THR A 221 -8.34 -15.93 8.05
CA THR A 221 -7.17 -16.61 7.51
C THR A 221 -6.45 -15.69 6.53
N CYS A 222 -5.15 -15.57 6.66
CA CYS A 222 -4.33 -14.77 5.76
C CYS A 222 -3.59 -15.67 4.78
N VAL A 223 -3.68 -15.32 3.49
CA VAL A 223 -2.92 -15.84 2.37
C VAL A 223 -1.99 -14.71 1.92
N ALA A 224 -0.81 -14.66 2.52
CA ALA A 224 0.18 -13.62 2.25
C ALA A 224 1.11 -14.05 1.13
N LEU A 225 1.28 -13.18 0.14
CA LEU A 225 2.06 -13.43 -1.07
C LEU A 225 3.35 -12.60 -1.03
N VAL A 226 4.42 -13.15 -1.57
CA VAL A 226 5.65 -12.39 -1.82
C VAL A 226 5.97 -12.45 -3.29
N MET A 227 6.03 -11.27 -3.90
CA MET A 227 6.42 -11.06 -5.29
C MET A 227 7.81 -10.44 -5.34
N HIS A 228 8.56 -10.73 -6.41
CA HIS A 228 9.77 -9.98 -6.79
C HIS A 228 9.65 -9.62 -8.27
N GLY A 229 9.40 -8.35 -8.58
CA GLY A 229 8.90 -7.98 -9.89
C GLY A 229 7.58 -8.71 -10.19
N SER A 230 7.52 -9.44 -11.31
CA SER A 230 6.37 -10.29 -11.68
C SER A 230 6.40 -11.70 -11.07
N ASP A 231 7.54 -12.13 -10.53
CA ASP A 231 7.75 -13.50 -10.11
C ASP A 231 7.13 -13.80 -8.74
N PHE A 232 6.35 -14.85 -8.66
CA PHE A 232 5.72 -15.31 -7.42
C PHE A 232 6.73 -16.09 -6.57
N GLN A 233 7.25 -15.48 -5.53
CA GLN A 233 8.38 -15.96 -4.76
C GLN A 233 8.04 -16.67 -3.45
N GLY A 234 6.85 -16.39 -2.88
CA GLY A 234 6.46 -16.99 -1.60
C GLY A 234 4.99 -16.91 -1.29
N LEU A 235 4.49 -17.96 -0.63
CA LEU A 235 3.11 -18.09 -0.18
C LEU A 235 3.09 -18.54 1.28
N TYR A 236 2.34 -17.80 2.11
CA TYR A 236 2.24 -18.04 3.56
C TYR A 236 0.76 -18.01 3.96
N ILE A 237 0.30 -19.05 4.65
CA ILE A 237 -1.11 -19.21 5.06
C ILE A 237 -1.18 -19.46 6.57
N GLY A 238 -1.93 -18.63 7.29
CA GLY A 238 -2.06 -18.72 8.75
C GLY A 238 -2.87 -17.57 9.34
N SER A 239 -2.63 -17.25 10.61
CA SER A 239 -3.17 -16.01 11.18
C SER A 239 -2.62 -14.79 10.45
N TYR A 240 -3.36 -13.68 10.47
CA TYR A 240 -2.92 -12.47 9.76
C TYR A 240 -1.64 -11.88 10.35
N GLU A 241 -1.31 -12.14 11.61
CA GLU A 241 -0.04 -11.74 12.22
C GLU A 241 1.13 -12.62 11.78
N GLU A 242 0.98 -13.96 11.94
CA GLU A 242 2.07 -14.90 11.68
C GLU A 242 2.40 -14.98 10.18
N ALA A 243 1.37 -15.11 9.32
CA ALA A 243 1.58 -15.19 7.88
C ALA A 243 2.16 -13.88 7.32
N PHE A 244 1.67 -12.72 7.80
CA PHE A 244 2.25 -11.43 7.45
C PHE A 244 3.71 -11.31 7.90
N ALA A 245 4.03 -11.70 9.13
CA ALA A 245 5.39 -11.56 9.67
C ALA A 245 6.39 -12.39 8.85
N ALA A 246 6.04 -13.64 8.53
CA ALA A 246 6.87 -14.53 7.72
C ALA A 246 7.05 -14.01 6.28
N ALA A 247 5.95 -13.57 5.65
CA ALA A 247 5.99 -12.97 4.31
C ALA A 247 6.81 -11.65 4.28
N ALA A 248 6.71 -10.82 5.32
CA ALA A 248 7.49 -9.59 5.42
C ALA A 248 8.99 -9.85 5.54
N ASP A 249 9.40 -10.93 6.22
CA ASP A 249 10.82 -11.33 6.30
C ASP A 249 11.36 -11.75 4.94
N GLN A 250 10.61 -12.54 4.17
CA GLN A 250 11.02 -12.88 2.79
C GLN A 250 11.00 -11.63 1.90
N SER A 251 9.94 -10.82 1.97
CA SER A 251 9.84 -9.60 1.18
C SER A 251 10.97 -8.61 1.48
N ALA A 252 11.42 -8.50 2.74
CA ALA A 252 12.57 -7.68 3.10
C ALA A 252 13.85 -8.16 2.41
N ARG A 253 14.06 -9.49 2.33
CA ARG A 253 15.24 -10.07 1.65
C ARG A 253 15.24 -9.82 0.14
N LEU A 254 14.04 -9.77 -0.49
CA LEU A 254 13.90 -9.66 -1.95
C LEU A 254 13.68 -8.24 -2.42
N ASN A 255 12.92 -7.45 -1.67
CA ASN A 255 12.40 -6.16 -2.11
C ASN A 255 13.02 -4.95 -1.38
N ILE A 256 14.09 -5.15 -0.59
CA ILE A 256 14.91 -4.06 -0.05
C ILE A 256 16.31 -4.19 -0.64
N ILE A 257 16.66 -3.22 -1.51
CA ILE A 257 17.98 -3.14 -2.13
C ILE A 257 18.86 -2.18 -1.34
N TYR A 258 19.98 -2.69 -0.81
CA TYR A 258 20.94 -1.89 -0.06
C TYR A 258 22.04 -1.35 -0.98
N LYS A 259 22.19 -0.02 -1.00
CA LYS A 259 23.24 0.70 -1.71
C LYS A 259 24.36 1.11 -0.77
N PRO A 260 25.62 1.12 -1.23
CA PRO A 260 26.78 1.45 -0.40
C PRO A 260 26.93 2.94 -0.12
N HIS A 261 26.44 3.80 -1.01
CA HIS A 261 26.58 5.26 -0.91
C HIS A 261 25.29 5.98 -1.29
N PRO A 262 25.06 7.22 -0.80
CA PRO A 262 23.96 8.03 -1.23
C PRO A 262 24.17 8.59 -2.65
N PHE A 263 23.05 8.89 -3.31
CA PHE A 263 23.03 9.45 -4.67
C PHE A 263 22.65 10.93 -4.64
N ARG A 264 23.31 11.73 -5.49
CA ARG A 264 22.94 13.16 -5.66
C ARG A 264 21.67 13.33 -6.50
N SER A 265 21.38 12.40 -7.41
CA SER A 265 20.17 12.41 -8.23
C SER A 265 19.70 10.99 -8.51
N VAL A 266 18.42 10.75 -8.23
CA VAL A 266 17.71 9.50 -8.55
C VAL A 266 16.65 9.81 -9.58
N LEU A 267 16.73 9.19 -10.76
CA LEU A 267 15.65 9.18 -11.74
C LEU A 267 14.82 7.93 -11.50
N SER A 268 13.61 8.12 -11.02
CA SER A 268 12.70 7.05 -10.60
C SER A 268 11.50 7.02 -11.54
N ALA A 269 11.41 5.95 -12.35
CA ALA A 269 10.35 5.75 -13.33
C ALA A 269 9.32 4.76 -12.77
N PRO A 270 8.14 5.23 -12.32
CA PRO A 270 7.08 4.37 -11.83
C PRO A 270 6.50 3.50 -12.95
N ALA A 271 5.94 2.33 -12.56
CA ALA A 271 5.27 1.46 -13.50
C ALA A 271 4.06 2.14 -14.13
N GLU A 272 3.78 1.83 -15.41
CA GLU A 272 2.69 2.47 -16.19
C GLU A 272 1.28 2.22 -15.63
N ARG A 273 1.09 1.21 -14.77
CA ARG A 273 -0.17 0.94 -14.07
C ARG A 273 -0.57 2.01 -13.05
N TYR A 274 0.35 2.92 -12.70
CA TYR A 274 0.06 4.08 -11.87
C TYR A 274 -0.32 5.24 -12.78
N ASP A 275 -1.58 5.64 -12.77
CA ASP A 275 -2.19 6.56 -13.72
C ASP A 275 -2.27 8.02 -13.22
N ASP A 276 -1.96 8.24 -11.92
CA ASP A 276 -1.88 9.55 -11.31
C ASP A 276 -0.67 9.66 -10.36
N LEU A 277 -0.34 10.89 -9.92
CA LEU A 277 0.77 11.11 -8.99
C LEU A 277 0.47 10.49 -7.61
N TRP A 278 -0.80 10.40 -7.18
CA TRP A 278 -1.18 9.78 -5.91
C TRP A 278 -0.66 8.36 -5.79
N THR A 279 -0.77 7.59 -6.83
CA THR A 279 -0.29 6.20 -6.89
C THR A 279 1.19 6.11 -7.29
N ALA A 280 1.66 6.96 -8.20
CA ALA A 280 3.04 6.97 -8.70
C ALA A 280 4.06 7.56 -7.71
N ALA A 281 3.61 8.28 -6.68
CA ALA A 281 4.48 8.83 -5.64
C ALA A 281 5.33 7.78 -4.91
N LYS A 282 4.98 6.49 -5.04
CA LYS A 282 5.83 5.37 -4.60
C LYS A 282 7.25 5.45 -5.18
N ALA A 283 7.41 6.02 -6.36
CA ALA A 283 8.71 6.26 -6.97
C ALA A 283 9.60 7.21 -6.13
N MET A 284 9.00 8.12 -5.34
CA MET A 284 9.74 9.04 -4.49
C MET A 284 10.14 8.37 -3.17
N TYR A 285 9.19 8.00 -2.31
CA TYR A 285 9.51 7.59 -0.93
C TYR A 285 10.16 6.21 -0.82
N LYS A 286 10.17 5.42 -1.88
CA LYS A 286 10.95 4.19 -1.96
C LYS A 286 12.42 4.39 -2.34
N THR A 287 12.75 5.57 -2.82
CA THR A 287 14.12 5.94 -3.20
C THR A 287 14.70 7.03 -2.31
N GLU A 288 13.87 7.79 -1.60
CA GLU A 288 14.33 8.84 -0.69
C GLU A 288 15.46 8.38 0.26
N PRO A 289 15.42 7.16 0.85
CA PRO A 289 16.47 6.76 1.81
C PRO A 289 17.87 6.63 1.24
N VAL A 290 18.02 6.57 -0.09
CA VAL A 290 19.36 6.53 -0.75
C VAL A 290 19.77 7.85 -1.38
N VAL A 291 18.98 8.91 -1.22
CA VAL A 291 19.33 10.23 -1.75
C VAL A 291 20.15 11.00 -0.73
N ALA A 292 21.24 11.61 -1.19
CA ALA A 292 22.08 12.50 -0.37
C ALA A 292 21.31 13.74 0.08
N ASP A 293 21.68 14.31 1.22
CA ASP A 293 21.13 15.60 1.65
C ASP A 293 21.41 16.70 0.60
N GLY A 294 20.36 17.45 0.25
CA GLY A 294 20.41 18.41 -0.85
C GLY A 294 20.32 17.79 -2.26
N GLY A 295 20.20 16.47 -2.35
CA GLY A 295 20.01 15.75 -3.61
C GLY A 295 18.59 15.84 -4.15
N GLU A 296 18.29 15.08 -5.20
CA GLU A 296 17.03 15.16 -5.94
C GLU A 296 16.47 13.78 -6.28
N VAL A 297 15.16 13.61 -6.14
CA VAL A 297 14.39 12.55 -6.82
C VAL A 297 13.62 13.16 -7.97
N ILE A 298 13.83 12.63 -9.17
CA ILE A 298 13.06 12.96 -10.36
C ILE A 298 12.06 11.84 -10.61
N ILE A 299 10.77 12.12 -10.47
CA ILE A 299 9.71 11.19 -10.86
C ILE A 299 9.51 11.31 -12.36
N TYR A 300 10.01 10.33 -13.12
CA TYR A 300 9.95 10.30 -14.58
C TYR A 300 8.75 9.48 -15.04
N ALA A 301 7.65 10.14 -15.36
CA ALA A 301 6.38 9.51 -15.73
C ALA A 301 5.63 10.32 -16.79
N PRO A 302 6.06 10.30 -18.06
CA PRO A 302 5.42 11.06 -19.14
C PRO A 302 3.92 10.80 -19.32
N HIS A 303 3.46 9.62 -18.95
CA HIS A 303 2.05 9.20 -19.05
C HIS A 303 1.15 9.84 -17.97
N ILE A 304 1.71 10.39 -16.89
CA ILE A 304 0.93 10.98 -15.80
C ILE A 304 0.64 12.45 -16.08
N SER A 305 -0.64 12.81 -16.16
CA SER A 305 -1.13 14.17 -16.39
C SER A 305 -1.97 14.71 -15.22
N GLU A 306 -2.25 13.88 -14.20
CA GLU A 306 -3.10 14.23 -13.06
C GLU A 306 -2.37 14.01 -11.72
N VAL A 307 -2.66 14.86 -10.74
CA VAL A 307 -2.14 14.73 -9.37
C VAL A 307 -2.88 13.64 -8.62
N SER A 308 -4.21 13.65 -8.69
CA SER A 308 -5.07 12.57 -8.20
C SER A 308 -6.46 12.73 -8.77
N TYR A 309 -7.01 11.64 -9.29
CA TYR A 309 -8.37 11.64 -9.80
C TYR A 309 -9.41 11.78 -8.68
N THR A 310 -9.10 11.35 -7.47
CA THR A 310 -10.01 11.41 -6.30
C THR A 310 -9.75 12.63 -5.43
N HIS A 311 -8.47 12.96 -5.20
CA HIS A 311 -8.06 13.92 -4.16
C HIS A 311 -7.37 15.18 -4.71
N GLY A 312 -7.29 15.34 -6.04
CA GLY A 312 -6.52 16.39 -6.70
C GLY A 312 -6.87 17.81 -6.24
N ALA A 313 -8.15 18.11 -6.06
CA ALA A 313 -8.58 19.43 -5.60
C ALA A 313 -8.05 19.79 -4.20
N LEU A 314 -8.09 18.83 -3.25
CA LEU A 314 -7.53 19.03 -1.90
C LEU A 314 -6.01 19.15 -1.93
N ILE A 315 -5.33 18.38 -2.78
CA ILE A 315 -3.87 18.48 -2.94
C ILE A 315 -3.49 19.83 -3.58
N ASP A 316 -4.25 20.32 -4.55
CA ASP A 316 -4.02 21.64 -5.15
C ASP A 316 -4.17 22.79 -4.14
N GLU A 317 -5.04 22.62 -3.11
CA GLU A 317 -5.23 23.58 -2.02
C GLU A 317 -4.13 23.48 -0.94
N VAL A 318 -3.77 22.24 -0.55
CA VAL A 318 -2.84 21.98 0.55
C VAL A 318 -1.38 22.10 0.10
N GLY A 319 -1.04 21.60 -1.09
CA GLY A 319 0.32 21.45 -1.59
C GLY A 319 1.07 20.29 -0.95
N TYR A 320 2.32 20.11 -1.36
CA TYR A 320 3.25 19.12 -0.82
C TYR A 320 4.24 19.78 0.13
N HIS A 321 4.19 19.40 1.39
CA HIS A 321 4.98 20.01 2.45
C HIS A 321 5.57 18.96 3.40
N VAL A 322 6.70 19.29 4.03
CA VAL A 322 7.27 18.46 5.09
C VAL A 322 6.33 18.39 6.30
N ARG A 323 6.42 17.32 7.10
CA ARG A 323 5.60 17.10 8.29
C ARG A 323 5.54 18.33 9.22
N ASP A 324 6.69 18.93 9.48
CA ASP A 324 6.82 20.04 10.43
C ASP A 324 6.08 21.31 9.97
N TYR A 325 5.86 21.48 8.65
CA TYR A 325 5.04 22.57 8.10
C TYR A 325 3.58 22.48 8.60
N PHE A 326 3.01 21.29 8.59
CA PHE A 326 1.65 21.06 9.08
C PHE A 326 1.57 21.19 10.59
N LEU A 327 2.53 20.61 11.33
CA LEU A 327 2.58 20.69 12.78
C LEU A 327 2.76 22.12 13.28
N GLY A 328 3.62 22.89 12.63
CA GLY A 328 3.86 24.29 12.98
C GLY A 328 2.66 25.22 12.69
N GLN A 329 1.71 24.78 11.88
CA GLN A 329 0.53 25.53 11.49
C GLN A 329 -0.78 24.74 11.74
N TRP A 330 -0.77 23.84 12.72
CA TRP A 330 -1.85 22.89 12.98
C TRP A 330 -3.28 23.49 12.99
N PRO A 331 -3.54 24.68 13.57
CA PRO A 331 -4.88 25.27 13.54
C PRO A 331 -5.45 25.48 12.12
N ARG A 332 -4.56 25.67 11.12
CA ARG A 332 -4.96 25.80 9.70
C ARG A 332 -5.31 24.45 9.08
N PHE A 333 -4.65 23.36 9.49
CA PHE A 333 -4.72 22.06 8.84
C PHE A 333 -5.50 21.01 9.60
N ALA A 334 -5.94 21.28 10.83
CA ALA A 334 -6.63 20.32 11.71
C ALA A 334 -7.92 19.72 11.12
N GLN A 335 -8.54 20.39 10.15
CA GLN A 335 -9.75 19.91 9.48
C GLN A 335 -9.47 19.23 8.13
N VAL A 336 -8.23 19.23 7.66
CA VAL A 336 -7.84 18.53 6.45
C VAL A 336 -7.75 17.03 6.74
N PRO A 337 -8.31 16.16 5.88
CA PRO A 337 -8.23 14.71 6.09
C PRO A 337 -6.78 14.24 6.28
N GLY A 338 -6.55 13.42 7.31
CA GLY A 338 -5.19 12.97 7.67
C GLY A 338 -4.47 12.23 6.55
N MET A 339 -5.20 11.53 5.66
CA MET A 339 -4.62 10.89 4.48
C MET A 339 -4.05 11.89 3.46
N ILE A 340 -4.65 13.09 3.35
CA ILE A 340 -4.17 14.16 2.45
C ILE A 340 -2.86 14.73 3.00
N LEU A 341 -2.83 15.07 4.29
CA LEU A 341 -1.63 15.55 4.97
C LEU A 341 -0.50 14.52 4.91
N ALA A 342 -0.83 13.25 5.07
CA ALA A 342 0.13 12.16 5.00
C ALA A 342 0.70 11.99 3.58
N HIS A 343 -0.14 12.00 2.56
CA HIS A 343 0.33 11.91 1.18
C HIS A 343 1.24 13.10 0.83
N SER A 344 0.82 14.31 1.20
CA SER A 344 1.64 15.52 1.05
C SER A 344 3.02 15.34 1.70
N THR A 345 3.05 14.92 2.96
CA THR A 345 4.29 14.72 3.71
C THR A 345 5.19 13.64 3.10
N HIS A 346 4.61 12.50 2.73
CA HIS A 346 5.38 11.39 2.16
C HIS A 346 6.02 11.75 0.81
N VAL A 347 5.31 12.51 -0.02
CA VAL A 347 5.83 12.94 -1.34
C VAL A 347 6.89 14.03 -1.19
N ARG A 348 6.70 14.98 -0.24
CA ARG A 348 7.69 16.03 0.01
C ARG A 348 8.96 15.48 0.66
N GLY A 349 8.80 14.40 1.45
CA GLY A 349 9.88 13.74 2.16
C GLY A 349 10.28 14.40 3.48
N ALA A 350 11.41 13.97 4.03
CA ALA A 350 11.95 14.49 5.28
C ALA A 350 12.36 15.97 5.15
N GLY A 351 12.25 16.71 6.24
CA GLY A 351 12.65 18.12 6.28
C GLY A 351 12.18 18.81 7.56
N THR A 352 12.41 20.09 7.64
CA THR A 352 12.05 20.95 8.78
C THR A 352 11.27 22.18 8.34
N TYR A 353 10.50 22.74 9.25
CA TYR A 353 9.84 24.03 9.07
C TYR A 353 10.11 24.93 10.27
N ASP A 354 10.64 26.10 10.02
CA ASP A 354 10.86 27.12 11.05
C ASP A 354 9.64 28.06 11.13
N VAL A 355 8.86 27.92 12.18
CA VAL A 355 7.65 28.71 12.40
C VAL A 355 7.93 30.21 12.51
N ALA A 356 9.08 30.60 13.08
CA ALA A 356 9.40 32.00 13.30
C ALA A 356 9.73 32.74 12.00
N SER A 357 10.43 32.08 11.08
CA SER A 357 10.79 32.67 9.77
C SER A 357 9.83 32.27 8.65
N GLY A 358 8.95 31.30 8.86
CA GLY A 358 8.07 30.76 7.84
C GLY A 358 8.82 29.96 6.75
N VAL A 359 10.04 29.50 7.05
CA VAL A 359 10.90 28.83 6.04
C VAL A 359 10.84 27.33 6.17
N GLU A 360 10.42 26.68 5.09
CA GLU A 360 10.47 25.23 4.92
C GLU A 360 11.81 24.80 4.30
N ARG A 361 12.43 23.76 4.86
CA ARG A 361 13.70 23.20 4.35
C ARG A 361 13.54 21.68 4.20
N PRO A 362 13.12 21.21 3.02
CA PRO A 362 13.12 19.77 2.73
C PRO A 362 14.56 19.26 2.62
N ARG A 363 14.77 17.99 3.02
CA ARG A 363 16.08 17.35 2.96
C ARG A 363 16.56 17.14 1.54
N ILE A 364 15.62 16.86 0.61
CA ILE A 364 15.88 16.64 -0.82
C ILE A 364 14.90 17.44 -1.66
N GLN A 365 15.21 17.58 -2.95
CA GLN A 365 14.26 18.10 -3.93
C GLN A 365 13.45 16.97 -4.56
N VAL A 366 12.17 17.24 -4.82
CA VAL A 366 11.29 16.32 -5.56
C VAL A 366 10.83 17.05 -6.81
N THR A 367 11.18 16.50 -7.96
CA THR A 367 10.92 17.08 -9.28
C THR A 367 10.04 16.14 -10.09
N LEU A 368 9.00 16.68 -10.70
CA LEU A 368 8.13 15.97 -11.61
C LEU A 368 8.61 16.15 -13.05
N ALA A 369 8.88 15.03 -13.71
CA ALA A 369 9.11 14.94 -15.15
C ALA A 369 7.93 14.16 -15.77
N THR A 370 6.76 14.81 -15.77
CA THR A 370 5.45 14.25 -16.10
C THR A 370 4.71 15.16 -17.08
N SER A 371 3.50 14.78 -17.50
CA SER A 371 2.60 15.64 -18.28
C SER A 371 1.78 16.60 -17.41
N ILE A 372 1.99 16.64 -16.09
CA ILE A 372 1.40 17.67 -15.21
C ILE A 372 2.02 19.04 -15.56
N PRO A 373 1.21 20.11 -15.79
CA PRO A 373 1.72 21.41 -16.18
C PRO A 373 2.68 22.03 -15.16
N ALA A 374 3.70 22.76 -15.61
CA ALA A 374 4.70 23.42 -14.77
C ALA A 374 4.08 24.33 -13.71
N GLU A 375 3.05 25.09 -14.08
CA GLU A 375 2.35 26.01 -13.15
C GLU A 375 1.66 25.22 -12.04
N ARG A 376 1.12 24.02 -12.35
CA ARG A 376 0.49 23.16 -11.32
C ARG A 376 1.55 22.57 -10.41
N CYS A 377 2.69 22.12 -10.94
CA CYS A 377 3.83 21.67 -10.14
C CYS A 377 4.29 22.73 -9.15
N ALA A 378 4.46 23.98 -9.61
CA ALA A 378 4.84 25.11 -8.76
C ALA A 378 3.77 25.40 -7.67
N ARG A 379 2.48 25.36 -8.02
CA ARG A 379 1.37 25.59 -7.10
C ARG A 379 1.34 24.55 -5.98
N ILE A 380 1.60 23.29 -6.29
CA ILE A 380 1.64 22.20 -5.32
C ILE A 380 3.00 22.04 -4.63
N ASN A 381 3.92 23.01 -4.76
CA ASN A 381 5.23 23.04 -4.10
C ASN A 381 6.17 21.88 -4.50
N LEU A 382 6.14 21.43 -5.76
CA LEU A 382 7.07 20.46 -6.33
C LEU A 382 7.85 21.08 -7.51
N GLY A 383 9.05 20.55 -7.76
CA GLY A 383 9.86 20.90 -8.91
C GLY A 383 9.22 20.41 -10.22
N TYR A 384 9.56 21.08 -11.32
CA TYR A 384 9.17 20.67 -12.67
C TYR A 384 10.39 20.56 -13.58
N ARG A 385 10.40 19.50 -14.41
CA ARG A 385 11.35 19.36 -15.52
C ARG A 385 10.60 18.80 -16.72
N ASP A 386 10.82 19.40 -17.90
CA ASP A 386 10.25 18.87 -19.12
C ASP A 386 10.81 17.47 -19.41
N TYR A 387 9.96 16.44 -19.31
CA TYR A 387 10.36 15.04 -19.50
C TYR A 387 10.96 14.78 -20.89
N ARG A 388 10.60 15.59 -21.91
CA ARG A 388 11.12 15.48 -23.28
C ARG A 388 12.62 15.86 -23.38
N THR A 389 13.12 16.59 -22.38
CA THR A 389 14.54 16.96 -22.28
C THR A 389 15.38 15.94 -21.52
N LEU A 390 14.75 14.92 -20.94
CA LEU A 390 15.40 13.88 -20.16
C LEU A 390 15.54 12.60 -20.99
N ASP A 391 16.72 12.02 -20.95
CA ASP A 391 16.97 10.67 -21.42
C ASP A 391 17.36 9.80 -20.23
N PRO A 392 16.51 8.84 -19.81
CA PRO A 392 16.81 7.95 -18.67
C PRO A 392 18.14 7.21 -18.81
N ARG A 393 18.61 6.94 -20.03
CA ARG A 393 19.92 6.31 -20.29
C ARG A 393 21.08 7.10 -19.74
N ASN A 394 20.93 8.42 -19.51
CA ASN A 394 21.95 9.25 -18.89
C ASN A 394 22.15 8.95 -17.39
N TRP A 395 21.26 8.17 -16.76
CA TRP A 395 21.40 7.67 -15.38
C TRP A 395 21.82 6.21 -15.33
N ALA A 396 21.68 5.44 -16.43
CA ALA A 396 22.02 4.02 -16.47
C ALA A 396 23.53 3.83 -16.22
N ASP A 397 23.87 2.83 -15.39
CA ASP A 397 25.25 2.42 -15.06
C ASP A 397 26.15 3.54 -14.52
N ARG A 398 25.55 4.58 -13.92
CA ARG A 398 26.27 5.75 -13.42
C ARG A 398 26.22 5.93 -11.90
N GLU A 399 26.04 4.83 -11.16
CA GLU A 399 26.00 4.85 -9.69
C GLU A 399 27.31 5.45 -9.11
N GLY A 400 28.48 5.15 -9.72
CA GLY A 400 29.77 5.74 -9.33
C GLY A 400 29.84 7.26 -9.46
N ASP A 401 29.01 7.87 -10.31
CA ASP A 401 28.87 9.31 -10.48
C ASP A 401 27.81 9.92 -9.56
N GLY A 402 27.23 9.13 -8.66
CA GLY A 402 26.14 9.55 -7.76
C GLY A 402 24.78 9.70 -8.46
N LEU A 403 24.56 8.98 -9.57
CA LEU A 403 23.29 8.92 -10.31
C LEU A 403 22.70 7.52 -10.19
N LEU A 404 21.40 7.41 -9.90
CA LEU A 404 20.69 6.14 -9.85
C LEU A 404 19.48 6.18 -10.78
N LEU A 405 19.39 5.19 -11.67
CA LEU A 405 18.17 4.89 -12.42
C LEU A 405 17.37 3.81 -11.69
N VAL A 406 16.08 4.06 -11.47
CA VAL A 406 15.14 3.06 -10.95
C VAL A 406 14.01 2.92 -11.93
N GLU A 407 14.02 1.82 -12.68
CA GLU A 407 12.96 1.45 -13.60
C GLU A 407 11.87 0.65 -12.86
N HIS A 408 10.62 0.74 -13.34
CA HIS A 408 9.44 0.08 -12.73
C HIS A 408 9.29 0.34 -11.22
N ALA A 409 9.63 1.56 -10.80
CA ALA A 409 9.58 1.96 -9.40
C ALA A 409 8.18 1.80 -8.80
N GLY A 410 8.12 1.42 -7.51
CA GLY A 410 6.85 1.34 -6.78
C GLY A 410 6.77 0.23 -5.72
N GLU A 411 7.44 -0.89 -5.88
CA GLU A 411 7.37 -2.01 -4.92
C GLU A 411 8.72 -2.27 -4.23
N THR A 412 9.84 -2.03 -4.91
CA THR A 412 11.19 -2.18 -4.36
C THR A 412 11.61 -0.95 -3.57
N LEU A 413 12.11 -1.15 -2.37
CA LEU A 413 12.69 -0.13 -1.49
C LEU A 413 14.20 -0.08 -1.65
N TYR A 414 14.76 1.11 -1.74
CA TYR A 414 16.21 1.33 -1.73
C TYR A 414 16.63 1.92 -0.37
N ARG A 415 17.66 1.35 0.25
CA ARG A 415 18.22 1.81 1.52
C ARG A 415 19.76 1.88 1.46
N LEU A 416 20.34 2.73 2.28
CA LEU A 416 21.77 2.68 2.51
C LEU A 416 22.11 1.50 3.44
N ARG A 417 23.26 0.87 3.19
CA ARG A 417 23.84 -0.06 4.16
C ARG A 417 24.22 0.71 5.41
N GLU A 418 23.87 0.16 6.57
CA GLU A 418 24.41 0.68 7.82
C GLU A 418 25.93 0.45 7.80
N THR A 419 26.69 1.52 8.01
CA THR A 419 28.14 1.40 8.27
C THR A 419 28.28 0.84 9.68
N THR A 420 28.71 -0.43 9.77
CA THR A 420 29.12 -1.08 11.04
C THR A 420 30.30 -0.36 11.66
#